data_faf0bbf4dcb20e3867e9620524bcde88
#
_entry.id   faf0bbf4dcb20e3867e9620524bcde88
#
_cell.length_a   1.000
_cell.length_b   1.000
_cell.length_c   1.000
_cell.angle_alpha   90.00
_cell.angle_beta   90.00
_cell.angle_gamma   90.00
#
_symmetry.space_group_name_H-M   'P 1'
#
loop_
_entity.id
_entity.type
_entity.pdbx_description
1 polymer ?
#
loop_
_entity_poly.entity_id
_entity_poly.type
_entity_poly.pdbx_seq_one_letter_code
_entity_poly.pdbx_strand_id
1 'polypeptide(L)'
;LGICGTLVVGALGIYLTCRFTGSQILITNAAADTDGTTLLDAKTTAKINELSAYIDLYYYEDTDVQDLKDGLYAGLLEGLDDRYSVYYTADEYAQTQVSMTGQYYGIGAGLAQDKDTMQVTITKVYEGTPSESAGLRNEDVILSVDGTEADTIVTDLVKLIRGEAGTTVHLEIYRPSTGENLSFDVERADVTLPSVSSQMLNDTIGYIRIESFEKDTANQFEKALAELEGEGLTSLVVDLRYNGGGLVDSVVQ
;
A
#
# COMPACT_ATOMS: atom_id res chain seq x y z
N LEU A 1 -25.46 -19.99 20.91
CA LEU A 1 -25.94 -20.38 22.25
C LEU A 1 -25.12 -19.67 23.31
N GLY A 2 -25.73 -18.74 24.08
CA GLY A 2 -25.25 -18.30 25.36
C GLY A 2 -24.28 -17.12 25.33
N ILE A 3 -24.81 -15.91 25.15
CA ILE A 3 -24.11 -14.65 25.54
C ILE A 3 -24.33 -14.55 27.06
N CYS A 4 -23.31 -14.79 27.87
CA CYS A 4 -23.29 -14.37 29.27
C CYS A 4 -22.49 -13.08 29.35
N GLY A 5 -23.17 -11.94 29.26
CA GLY A 5 -22.63 -10.68 29.68
C GLY A 5 -22.91 -10.45 31.14
N THR A 6 -21.92 -10.35 31.98
CA THR A 6 -22.07 -9.92 33.36
C THR A 6 -21.62 -8.48 33.48
N LEU A 7 -22.57 -7.62 33.78
CA LEU A 7 -22.28 -6.22 34.12
C LEU A 7 -22.13 -6.16 35.65
N VAL A 8 -20.94 -5.88 36.13
CA VAL A 8 -20.71 -5.63 37.55
C VAL A 8 -20.41 -4.15 37.73
N VAL A 9 -21.35 -3.44 38.34
CA VAL A 9 -21.15 -2.05 38.70
C VAL A 9 -20.72 -2.02 40.17
N GLY A 10 -19.45 -1.80 40.41
CA GLY A 10 -18.93 -1.55 41.76
C GLY A 10 -18.54 -0.09 41.91
N ALA A 11 -18.40 0.40 43.14
CA ALA A 11 -18.08 1.80 43.45
C ALA A 11 -16.73 2.32 42.90
N LEU A 12 -16.00 1.50 42.15
CA LEU A 12 -14.64 1.79 41.64
C LEU A 12 -14.36 1.33 40.18
N GLY A 13 -15.37 1.16 39.35
CA GLY A 13 -15.10 0.89 37.93
C GLY A 13 -16.15 0.00 37.24
N ILE A 14 -16.30 0.20 35.94
CA ILE A 14 -17.14 -0.62 35.06
C ILE A 14 -16.26 -1.65 34.39
N TYR A 15 -16.53 -2.97 34.61
CA TYR A 15 -15.88 -4.03 33.87
C TYR A 15 -16.80 -4.54 32.74
N LEU A 16 -16.36 -4.43 31.51
CA LEU A 16 -17.05 -5.00 30.35
C LEU A 16 -16.24 -6.18 29.82
N THR A 17 -16.75 -7.39 29.95
CA THR A 17 -16.15 -8.57 29.33
C THR A 17 -17.03 -9.05 28.18
N CYS A 18 -16.53 -8.96 26.93
CA CYS A 18 -17.15 -9.56 25.76
C CYS A 18 -16.40 -10.84 25.37
N ARG A 19 -17.10 -11.98 25.35
CA ARG A 19 -16.57 -13.22 24.76
C ARG A 19 -17.11 -13.37 23.33
N PHE A 20 -16.21 -13.36 22.35
CA PHE A 20 -16.52 -13.83 20.99
C PHE A 20 -15.87 -15.20 20.78
N THR A 21 -16.58 -16.07 20.08
CA THR A 21 -16.11 -17.41 19.72
C THR A 21 -14.92 -17.31 18.77
N GLY A 22 -13.74 -17.67 19.27
CA GLY A 22 -12.52 -17.83 18.47
C GLY A 22 -11.37 -16.88 18.77
N SER A 23 -11.62 -15.71 19.33
CA SER A 23 -10.55 -14.78 19.74
C SER A 23 -10.94 -14.08 21.03
N GLN A 24 -10.12 -14.20 22.05
CA GLN A 24 -10.32 -13.46 23.30
C GLN A 24 -9.64 -12.11 23.19
N ILE A 25 -10.40 -11.05 22.96
CA ILE A 25 -9.93 -9.69 23.21
C ILE A 25 -10.33 -9.35 24.65
N LEU A 26 -9.39 -9.37 25.55
CA LEU A 26 -9.56 -8.88 26.92
C LEU A 26 -9.37 -7.35 26.88
N ILE A 27 -10.46 -6.60 26.87
CA ILE A 27 -10.41 -5.16 27.17
C ILE A 27 -10.64 -5.04 28.69
N THR A 28 -9.58 -4.98 29.45
CA THR A 28 -9.66 -4.59 30.86
C THR A 28 -9.52 -3.06 30.92
N ASN A 29 -10.57 -2.35 31.29
CA ASN A 29 -10.43 -1.00 31.82
C ASN A 29 -9.72 -1.12 33.16
N ALA A 30 -8.42 -0.97 33.18
CA ALA A 30 -7.64 -0.93 34.39
C ALA A 30 -8.06 0.31 35.20
N ALA A 31 -8.57 0.09 36.40
CA ALA A 31 -8.49 1.12 37.44
C ALA A 31 -7.03 1.59 37.50
N ALA A 32 -6.82 2.89 37.67
CA ALA A 32 -5.50 3.52 37.67
C ALA A 32 -4.51 2.66 38.47
N ASP A 33 -3.68 1.91 37.73
CA ASP A 33 -2.63 1.10 38.33
C ASP A 33 -1.49 2.07 38.70
N THR A 34 -1.31 2.25 39.97
CA THR A 34 -0.24 3.10 40.50
C THR A 34 1.10 2.37 40.62
N ASP A 35 1.13 1.09 40.19
CA ASP A 35 2.28 0.18 40.43
C ASP A 35 3.25 0.12 39.22
N GLY A 36 2.98 0.88 38.13
CA GLY A 36 3.87 0.95 36.97
C GLY A 36 3.93 -0.35 36.15
N THR A 37 2.96 -1.25 36.32
CA THR A 37 2.86 -2.54 35.60
C THR A 37 2.01 -2.43 34.36
N THR A 38 1.18 -1.38 34.23
CA THR A 38 0.40 -1.10 33.04
C THR A 38 1.02 0.00 32.21
N LEU A 39 0.97 -0.17 30.88
CA LEU A 39 1.52 0.81 29.95
C LEU A 39 0.88 2.20 30.11
N LEU A 40 -0.44 2.27 30.29
CA LEU A 40 -1.21 3.51 30.45
C LEU A 40 -1.51 3.77 31.94
N ASP A 41 -0.49 3.82 32.78
CA ASP A 41 -0.64 4.25 34.16
C ASP A 41 -0.89 5.77 34.25
N ALA A 42 -1.18 6.26 35.46
CA ALA A 42 -1.47 7.68 35.69
C ALA A 42 -0.27 8.58 35.33
N LYS A 43 0.97 8.09 35.51
CA LYS A 43 2.19 8.83 35.20
C LYS A 43 2.42 8.94 33.70
N THR A 44 2.23 7.83 32.96
CA THR A 44 2.32 7.81 31.49
C THR A 44 1.26 8.71 30.88
N THR A 45 0.02 8.61 31.36
CA THR A 45 -1.09 9.47 30.88
C THR A 45 -0.79 10.93 31.16
N ALA A 46 -0.30 11.29 32.34
CA ALA A 46 0.07 12.66 32.67
C ALA A 46 1.19 13.19 31.76
N LYS A 47 2.18 12.34 31.43
CA LYS A 47 3.29 12.71 30.54
C LYS A 47 2.82 12.93 29.10
N ILE A 48 1.93 12.09 28.58
CA ILE A 48 1.32 12.29 27.26
C ILE A 48 0.55 13.62 27.20
N ASN A 49 -0.26 13.92 28.22
CA ASN A 49 -1.00 15.18 28.29
C ASN A 49 -0.06 16.40 28.41
N GLU A 50 1.03 16.28 29.16
CA GLU A 50 2.05 17.34 29.26
C GLU A 50 2.69 17.61 27.89
N LEU A 51 3.10 16.54 27.16
CA LEU A 51 3.69 16.68 25.83
C LEU A 51 2.70 17.28 24.82
N SER A 52 1.43 16.86 24.84
CA SER A 52 0.38 17.44 24.01
C SER A 52 0.23 18.94 24.27
N ALA A 53 0.19 19.35 25.55
CA ALA A 53 0.10 20.76 25.92
C ALA A 53 1.33 21.58 25.47
N TYR A 54 2.52 20.98 25.47
CA TYR A 54 3.73 21.65 24.94
C TYR A 54 3.66 21.80 23.42
N ILE A 55 3.19 20.81 22.71
CA ILE A 55 2.97 20.89 21.26
C ILE A 55 2.00 22.02 20.95
N ASP A 56 0.83 22.02 21.58
CA ASP A 56 -0.20 23.05 21.38
C ASP A 56 0.30 24.47 21.69
N LEU A 57 1.24 24.62 22.63
CA LEU A 57 1.72 25.93 23.07
C LEU A 57 2.93 26.45 22.29
N TYR A 58 3.82 25.57 21.86
CA TYR A 58 5.14 25.96 21.36
C TYR A 58 5.44 25.51 19.93
N TYR A 59 4.66 24.58 19.37
CA TYR A 59 4.87 24.18 18.00
C TYR A 59 4.33 25.26 17.05
N TYR A 60 5.07 25.60 16.01
CA TYR A 60 4.79 26.77 15.18
C TYR A 60 3.88 26.47 13.97
N GLU A 61 3.66 25.21 13.64
CA GLU A 61 2.77 24.77 12.57
C GLU A 61 1.48 24.18 13.14
N ASP A 62 0.44 24.13 12.31
CA ASP A 62 -0.78 23.42 12.64
C ASP A 62 -0.52 21.93 12.76
N THR A 63 -1.09 21.28 13.77
CA THR A 63 -0.94 19.84 14.01
C THR A 63 -2.27 19.13 13.83
N ASP A 64 -2.23 17.97 13.14
CA ASP A 64 -3.37 17.06 13.15
C ASP A 64 -3.28 16.15 14.40
N VAL A 65 -4.33 16.14 15.18
CA VAL A 65 -4.44 15.31 16.38
C VAL A 65 -4.42 13.81 16.01
N GLN A 66 -4.89 13.44 14.81
CA GLN A 66 -4.86 12.07 14.37
C GLN A 66 -3.43 11.62 14.06
N ASP A 67 -2.64 12.46 13.41
CA ASP A 67 -1.21 12.18 13.14
C ASP A 67 -0.43 11.96 14.44
N LEU A 68 -0.70 12.77 15.46
CA LEU A 68 -0.08 12.59 16.78
C LEU A 68 -0.48 11.28 17.45
N LYS A 69 -1.73 10.83 17.30
CA LYS A 69 -2.20 9.53 17.80
C LYS A 69 -1.54 8.37 17.04
N ASP A 70 -1.48 8.47 15.72
CA ASP A 70 -0.85 7.44 14.89
C ASP A 70 0.64 7.31 15.19
N GLY A 71 1.33 8.44 15.39
CA GLY A 71 2.71 8.45 15.89
C GLY A 71 2.88 7.79 17.27
N LEU A 72 1.92 7.96 18.17
CA LEU A 72 1.94 7.30 19.48
C LEU A 72 1.76 5.79 19.36
N TYR A 73 0.87 5.33 18.46
CA TYR A 73 0.68 3.89 18.21
C TYR A 73 1.89 3.27 17.54
N ALA A 74 2.50 3.95 16.57
CA ALA A 74 3.73 3.52 15.92
C ALA A 74 4.87 3.38 16.93
N GLY A 75 5.12 4.41 17.76
CA GLY A 75 6.15 4.41 18.77
C GLY A 75 5.97 3.30 19.82
N LEU A 76 4.74 2.87 20.09
CA LEU A 76 4.47 1.74 20.96
C LEU A 76 5.02 0.44 20.40
N LEU A 77 4.87 0.19 19.10
CA LEU A 77 5.39 -1.01 18.44
C LEU A 77 6.89 -0.91 18.20
N GLU A 78 7.42 0.28 17.91
CA GLU A 78 8.87 0.51 17.83
C GLU A 78 9.60 0.15 19.14
N GLY A 79 8.94 0.36 20.28
CA GLY A 79 9.46 -0.03 21.60
C GLY A 79 9.68 -1.52 21.80
N LEU A 80 9.19 -2.39 20.90
CA LEU A 80 9.44 -3.83 20.92
C LEU A 80 10.82 -4.20 20.37
N ASP A 81 11.49 -3.28 19.64
CA ASP A 81 12.75 -3.51 18.92
C ASP A 81 12.65 -4.72 17.94
N ASP A 82 11.44 -4.94 17.40
CA ASP A 82 11.17 -6.00 16.43
C ASP A 82 10.84 -5.40 15.06
N ARG A 83 11.72 -5.62 14.10
CA ARG A 83 11.61 -5.10 12.74
C ARG A 83 10.34 -5.55 11.98
N TYR A 84 9.66 -6.57 12.44
CA TYR A 84 8.47 -7.12 11.80
C TYR A 84 7.16 -6.64 12.45
N SER A 85 7.25 -6.04 13.63
CA SER A 85 6.12 -5.48 14.34
C SER A 85 5.94 -4.01 13.96
N VAL A 86 5.02 -3.72 13.05
CA VAL A 86 4.77 -2.38 12.51
C VAL A 86 3.32 -2.00 12.70
N TYR A 87 3.06 -0.76 13.13
CA TYR A 87 1.75 -0.14 13.08
C TYR A 87 1.53 0.45 11.69
N TYR A 88 0.36 0.22 11.14
CA TYR A 88 -0.08 0.85 9.90
C TYR A 88 -1.38 1.60 10.17
N THR A 89 -1.50 2.81 9.68
CA THR A 89 -2.79 3.48 9.51
C THR A 89 -3.65 2.69 8.51
N ALA A 90 -4.94 2.98 8.43
CA ALA A 90 -5.83 2.31 7.48
C ALA A 90 -5.35 2.47 6.03
N ASP A 91 -4.86 3.67 5.67
CA ASP A 91 -4.35 3.98 4.34
C ASP A 91 -3.03 3.26 4.05
N GLU A 92 -2.09 3.26 4.98
CA GLU A 92 -0.82 2.54 4.85
C GLU A 92 -1.03 1.02 4.76
N TYR A 93 -1.97 0.49 5.55
CA TYR A 93 -2.34 -0.92 5.47
C TYR A 93 -2.93 -1.27 4.10
N ALA A 94 -3.83 -0.44 3.56
CA ALA A 94 -4.36 -0.62 2.22
C ALA A 94 -3.26 -0.60 1.15
N GLN A 95 -2.29 0.33 1.25
CA GLN A 95 -1.14 0.38 0.35
C GLN A 95 -0.23 -0.85 0.49
N THR A 96 -0.02 -1.31 1.71
CA THR A 96 0.76 -2.53 1.98
C THR A 96 0.10 -3.75 1.38
N GLN A 97 -1.23 -3.89 1.51
CA GLN A 97 -2.00 -4.96 0.87
C GLN A 97 -1.84 -4.96 -0.65
N VAL A 98 -1.92 -3.79 -1.28
CA VAL A 98 -1.65 -3.64 -2.73
C VAL A 98 -0.24 -4.12 -3.09
N SER A 99 0.77 -3.72 -2.31
CA SER A 99 2.16 -4.12 -2.54
C SER A 99 2.38 -5.62 -2.38
N MET A 100 1.64 -6.26 -1.47
CA MET A 100 1.73 -7.72 -1.21
C MET A 100 0.96 -8.54 -2.23
N THR A 101 -0.17 -8.05 -2.72
CA THR A 101 -1.02 -8.79 -3.66
C THR A 101 -0.68 -8.53 -5.13
N GLY A 102 0.03 -7.43 -5.43
CA GLY A 102 0.28 -6.96 -6.79
C GLY A 102 -0.98 -6.47 -7.52
N GLN A 103 -2.12 -6.42 -6.82
CA GLN A 103 -3.40 -5.97 -7.38
C GLN A 103 -3.75 -4.60 -6.80
N TYR A 104 -4.17 -3.68 -7.64
CA TYR A 104 -4.67 -2.38 -7.20
C TYR A 104 -5.74 -1.84 -8.16
N TYR A 105 -6.60 -1.01 -7.63
CA TYR A 105 -7.58 -0.30 -8.45
C TYR A 105 -6.97 1.01 -8.94
N GLY A 106 -6.87 1.16 -10.25
CA GLY A 106 -6.26 2.33 -10.85
C GLY A 106 -6.21 2.24 -12.36
N ILE A 107 -5.25 2.94 -12.95
CA ILE A 107 -5.15 3.09 -14.40
C ILE A 107 -4.08 2.21 -15.07
N GLY A 108 -3.16 1.61 -14.32
CA GLY A 108 -2.10 0.75 -14.87
C GLY A 108 -0.93 1.52 -15.47
N ALA A 109 -0.44 2.53 -14.76
CA ALA A 109 0.76 3.28 -15.12
C ALA A 109 1.72 3.40 -13.93
N GLY A 110 3.02 3.29 -14.20
CA GLY A 110 4.08 3.60 -13.27
C GLY A 110 4.42 5.09 -13.31
N LEU A 111 4.53 5.72 -12.15
CA LEU A 111 4.83 7.15 -12.02
C LEU A 111 6.16 7.35 -11.31
N ALA A 112 6.92 8.37 -11.72
CA ALA A 112 8.07 8.87 -10.99
C ALA A 112 8.02 10.39 -10.90
N GLN A 113 8.51 10.92 -9.79
CA GLN A 113 8.63 12.35 -9.57
C GLN A 113 10.10 12.76 -9.59
N ASP A 114 10.41 13.79 -10.37
CA ASP A 114 11.69 14.45 -10.31
C ASP A 114 11.76 15.31 -9.04
N LYS A 115 12.83 15.15 -8.26
CA LYS A 115 12.96 15.80 -6.94
C LYS A 115 13.26 17.30 -7.03
N ASP A 116 13.84 17.74 -8.14
CA ASP A 116 14.25 19.13 -8.32
C ASP A 116 13.14 19.97 -8.96
N THR A 117 12.42 19.39 -9.92
CA THR A 117 11.34 20.06 -10.66
C THR A 117 9.95 19.76 -10.16
N MET A 118 9.81 18.76 -9.28
CA MET A 118 8.53 18.21 -8.79
C MET A 118 7.63 17.63 -9.89
N GLN A 119 8.09 17.58 -11.13
CA GLN A 119 7.32 17.01 -12.25
C GLN A 119 7.07 15.52 -12.05
N VAL A 120 5.83 15.10 -12.27
CA VAL A 120 5.42 13.69 -12.23
C VAL A 120 5.29 13.18 -13.66
N THR A 121 6.06 12.14 -13.97
CA THR A 121 6.15 11.57 -15.31
C THR A 121 5.69 10.10 -15.30
N ILE A 122 4.97 9.69 -16.34
CA ILE A 122 4.64 8.29 -16.60
C ILE A 122 5.90 7.56 -17.06
N THR A 123 6.45 6.73 -16.20
CA THR A 123 7.67 5.95 -16.52
C THR A 123 7.35 4.67 -17.27
N LYS A 124 6.15 4.13 -17.07
CA LYS A 124 5.72 2.90 -17.72
C LYS A 124 4.20 2.85 -17.83
N VAL A 125 3.70 2.59 -19.01
CA VAL A 125 2.32 2.15 -19.25
C VAL A 125 2.34 0.62 -19.37
N TYR A 126 1.52 -0.07 -18.59
CA TYR A 126 1.46 -1.53 -18.62
C TYR A 126 0.48 -2.00 -19.68
N GLU A 127 0.84 -3.10 -20.34
CA GLU A 127 0.04 -3.73 -21.39
C GLU A 127 -1.29 -4.27 -20.83
N GLY A 128 -2.35 -4.17 -21.61
CA GLY A 128 -3.70 -4.62 -21.23
C GLY A 128 -4.40 -3.73 -20.20
N THR A 129 -3.86 -2.55 -19.89
CA THR A 129 -4.39 -1.67 -18.84
C THR A 129 -5.24 -0.52 -19.39
N PRO A 130 -6.05 0.13 -18.52
CA PRO A 130 -6.80 1.33 -18.91
C PRO A 130 -5.93 2.46 -19.47
N SER A 131 -4.73 2.67 -18.92
CA SER A 131 -3.78 3.68 -19.41
C SER A 131 -3.37 3.44 -20.85
N GLU A 132 -3.08 2.20 -21.22
CA GLU A 132 -2.76 1.84 -22.60
C GLU A 132 -3.97 2.05 -23.50
N SER A 133 -5.14 1.57 -23.07
CA SER A 133 -6.38 1.68 -23.84
C SER A 133 -6.79 3.13 -24.08
N ALA A 134 -6.52 4.02 -23.11
CA ALA A 134 -6.76 5.46 -23.24
C ALA A 134 -5.73 6.15 -24.15
N GLY A 135 -4.58 5.54 -24.42
CA GLY A 135 -3.52 6.09 -25.26
C GLY A 135 -2.49 6.94 -24.54
N LEU A 136 -2.38 6.79 -23.21
CA LEU A 136 -1.26 7.30 -22.44
C LEU A 136 0.05 6.63 -22.88
N ARG A 137 1.17 7.31 -22.70
CA ARG A 137 2.48 6.82 -23.13
C ARG A 137 3.53 7.05 -22.06
N ASN A 138 4.60 6.27 -22.17
CA ASN A 138 5.82 6.55 -21.41
C ASN A 138 6.29 7.98 -21.73
N GLU A 139 6.86 8.64 -20.74
CA GLU A 139 7.35 10.03 -20.79
C GLU A 139 6.26 11.11 -20.82
N ASP A 140 4.96 10.77 -20.81
CA ASP A 140 3.91 11.76 -20.59
C ASP A 140 4.08 12.39 -19.20
N VAL A 141 4.08 13.72 -19.13
CA VAL A 141 4.17 14.48 -17.88
C VAL A 141 2.77 14.84 -17.41
N ILE A 142 2.40 14.46 -16.20
CA ILE A 142 1.09 14.78 -15.62
C ILE A 142 1.07 16.25 -15.23
N LEU A 143 0.07 16.99 -15.72
CA LEU A 143 -0.16 18.39 -15.40
C LEU A 143 -1.25 18.55 -14.33
N SER A 144 -2.34 17.79 -14.45
CA SER A 144 -3.42 17.78 -13.46
C SER A 144 -4.14 16.43 -13.40
N VAL A 145 -4.79 16.16 -12.26
CA VAL A 145 -5.63 15.00 -11.99
C VAL A 145 -6.96 15.51 -11.43
N ASP A 146 -8.07 15.25 -12.11
CA ASP A 146 -9.42 15.72 -11.74
C ASP A 146 -9.46 17.24 -11.43
N GLY A 147 -8.68 18.02 -12.18
CA GLY A 147 -8.56 19.49 -12.03
C GLY A 147 -7.63 19.93 -10.89
N THR A 148 -7.00 19.01 -10.16
CA THR A 148 -5.96 19.31 -9.17
C THR A 148 -4.60 19.33 -9.87
N GLU A 149 -3.86 20.43 -9.78
CA GLU A 149 -2.52 20.57 -10.36
C GLU A 149 -1.54 19.54 -9.77
N ALA A 150 -0.63 19.04 -10.62
CA ALA A 150 0.34 18.02 -10.25
C ALA A 150 1.65 18.62 -9.67
N ASP A 151 1.53 19.69 -8.89
CA ASP A 151 2.61 20.37 -8.19
C ASP A 151 2.84 19.86 -6.75
N THR A 152 2.22 18.73 -6.43
CA THR A 152 2.26 18.07 -5.12
C THR A 152 3.15 16.81 -5.17
N ILE A 153 3.34 16.17 -4.01
CA ILE A 153 4.10 14.93 -3.95
C ILE A 153 3.38 13.78 -4.67
N VAL A 154 4.15 12.93 -5.36
CA VAL A 154 3.60 11.85 -6.20
C VAL A 154 2.67 10.90 -5.45
N THR A 155 2.87 10.70 -4.16
CA THR A 155 2.00 9.85 -3.33
C THR A 155 0.57 10.40 -3.22
N ASP A 156 0.40 11.72 -3.17
CA ASP A 156 -0.93 12.34 -3.11
C ASP A 156 -1.61 12.31 -4.48
N LEU A 157 -0.85 12.53 -5.57
CA LEU A 157 -1.37 12.31 -6.92
C LEU A 157 -1.82 10.86 -7.15
N VAL A 158 -1.06 9.89 -6.66
CA VAL A 158 -1.43 8.46 -6.74
C VAL A 158 -2.76 8.20 -6.03
N LYS A 159 -3.03 8.84 -4.88
CA LYS A 159 -4.34 8.73 -4.19
C LYS A 159 -5.50 9.23 -5.05
N LEU A 160 -5.30 10.34 -5.79
CA LEU A 160 -6.30 10.87 -6.71
C LEU A 160 -6.50 9.99 -7.94
N ILE A 161 -5.41 9.42 -8.48
CA ILE A 161 -5.46 8.54 -9.66
C ILE A 161 -6.11 7.21 -9.32
N ARG A 162 -5.87 6.66 -8.14
CA ARG A 162 -6.51 5.44 -7.64
C ARG A 162 -7.98 5.70 -7.29
N GLY A 163 -8.78 4.63 -7.20
CA GLY A 163 -10.19 4.69 -6.82
C GLY A 163 -10.91 3.42 -7.22
N GLU A 164 -12.20 3.36 -6.96
CA GLU A 164 -13.03 2.20 -7.25
C GLU A 164 -13.02 1.84 -8.76
N ALA A 165 -12.97 0.53 -9.06
CA ALA A 165 -13.06 0.05 -10.42
C ALA A 165 -14.36 0.51 -11.09
N GLY A 166 -14.29 0.88 -12.38
CA GLY A 166 -15.40 1.43 -13.15
C GLY A 166 -15.63 2.93 -12.96
N THR A 167 -14.90 3.58 -12.04
CA THR A 167 -14.90 5.06 -11.96
C THR A 167 -13.89 5.64 -12.94
N THR A 168 -14.08 6.89 -13.35
CA THR A 168 -13.19 7.58 -14.31
C THR A 168 -12.33 8.61 -13.57
N VAL A 169 -11.06 8.72 -13.95
CA VAL A 169 -10.16 9.81 -13.60
C VAL A 169 -9.85 10.64 -14.83
N HIS A 170 -9.89 11.96 -14.69
CA HIS A 170 -9.53 12.90 -15.73
C HIS A 170 -8.06 13.33 -15.56
N LEU A 171 -7.26 13.12 -16.61
CA LEU A 171 -5.84 13.48 -16.62
C LEU A 171 -5.55 14.52 -17.70
N GLU A 172 -4.90 15.61 -17.33
CA GLU A 172 -4.23 16.48 -18.27
C GLU A 172 -2.75 16.19 -18.26
N ILE A 173 -2.15 15.99 -19.43
CA ILE A 173 -0.74 15.68 -19.57
C ILE A 173 -0.07 16.58 -20.61
N TYR A 174 1.23 16.76 -20.47
CA TYR A 174 2.09 17.26 -21.54
C TYR A 174 2.85 16.09 -22.14
N ARG A 175 2.79 15.97 -23.48
CA ARG A 175 3.50 14.92 -24.24
C ARG A 175 4.75 15.49 -24.90
N PRO A 176 5.97 15.25 -24.35
CA PRO A 176 7.21 15.80 -24.90
C PRO A 176 7.46 15.42 -26.35
N SER A 177 7.08 14.21 -26.77
CA SER A 177 7.30 13.71 -28.13
C SER A 177 6.52 14.47 -29.24
N THR A 178 5.39 15.11 -28.87
CA THR A 178 4.59 15.94 -29.80
C THR A 178 4.60 17.43 -29.45
N GLY A 179 4.98 17.77 -28.22
CA GLY A 179 4.95 19.14 -27.69
C GLY A 179 3.52 19.62 -27.36
N GLU A 180 2.58 18.71 -27.15
CA GLU A 180 1.15 19.02 -26.98
C GLU A 180 0.67 18.73 -25.56
N ASN A 181 -0.26 19.56 -25.09
CA ASN A 181 -1.07 19.22 -23.91
C ASN A 181 -2.28 18.41 -24.39
N LEU A 182 -2.50 17.28 -23.75
CA LEU A 182 -3.55 16.32 -24.07
C LEU A 182 -4.39 16.01 -22.84
N SER A 183 -5.63 15.61 -23.07
CA SER A 183 -6.60 15.32 -22.03
C SER A 183 -7.12 13.90 -22.21
N PHE A 184 -7.18 13.13 -21.12
CA PHE A 184 -7.60 11.73 -21.12
C PHE A 184 -8.57 11.45 -19.99
N ASP A 185 -9.70 10.82 -20.33
CA ASP A 185 -10.59 10.19 -19.36
C ASP A 185 -10.23 8.71 -19.29
N VAL A 186 -9.73 8.27 -18.14
CA VAL A 186 -9.25 6.90 -17.94
C VAL A 186 -10.12 6.19 -16.92
N GLU A 187 -10.77 5.11 -17.34
CA GLU A 187 -11.57 4.27 -16.45
C GLU A 187 -10.64 3.47 -15.53
N ARG A 188 -10.88 3.53 -14.22
CA ARG A 188 -10.13 2.74 -13.25
C ARG A 188 -10.56 1.28 -13.32
N ALA A 189 -9.60 0.37 -13.26
CA ALA A 189 -9.84 -1.08 -13.25
C ALA A 189 -9.06 -1.76 -12.14
N ASP A 190 -9.37 -3.04 -11.91
CA ASP A 190 -8.48 -3.94 -11.18
C ASP A 190 -7.26 -4.22 -12.06
N VAL A 191 -6.11 -3.70 -11.66
CA VAL A 191 -4.84 -3.82 -12.38
C VAL A 191 -3.95 -4.80 -11.66
N THR A 192 -3.52 -5.83 -12.38
CA THR A 192 -2.49 -6.76 -11.92
C THR A 192 -1.16 -6.36 -12.54
N LEU A 193 -0.17 -6.09 -11.71
CA LEU A 193 1.18 -5.78 -12.20
C LEU A 193 1.90 -7.03 -12.69
N PRO A 194 2.65 -6.95 -13.78
CA PRO A 194 3.47 -8.07 -14.23
C PRO A 194 4.63 -8.28 -13.25
N SER A 195 4.64 -9.43 -12.60
CA SER A 195 5.73 -9.90 -11.73
C SER A 195 6.65 -10.91 -12.43
N VAL A 196 6.27 -11.34 -13.63
CA VAL A 196 7.02 -12.29 -14.46
C VAL A 196 7.34 -11.68 -15.82
N SER A 197 8.55 -11.87 -16.28
CA SER A 197 8.95 -11.55 -17.65
C SER A 197 9.68 -12.74 -18.27
N SER A 198 9.51 -12.94 -19.58
CA SER A 198 10.07 -14.09 -20.31
C SER A 198 10.64 -13.68 -21.65
N GLN A 199 11.62 -14.46 -22.13
CA GLN A 199 12.17 -14.36 -23.48
C GLN A 199 12.90 -15.64 -23.87
N MET A 200 12.96 -15.93 -25.15
CA MET A 200 13.93 -16.91 -25.66
C MET A 200 15.33 -16.30 -25.71
N LEU A 201 16.33 -16.97 -25.14
CA LEU A 201 17.75 -16.57 -25.24
C LEU A 201 18.38 -17.05 -26.56
N ASN A 202 17.88 -18.16 -27.07
CA ASN A 202 18.18 -18.75 -28.40
C ASN A 202 17.06 -19.73 -28.78
N ASP A 203 17.22 -20.46 -29.87
CA ASP A 203 16.19 -21.35 -30.43
C ASP A 203 15.68 -22.44 -29.46
N THR A 204 16.37 -22.69 -28.34
CA THR A 204 16.07 -23.80 -27.43
C THR A 204 16.11 -23.45 -25.95
N ILE A 205 16.67 -22.30 -25.57
CA ILE A 205 16.80 -21.88 -24.17
C ILE A 205 15.90 -20.71 -23.90
N GLY A 206 14.93 -20.90 -23.02
CA GLY A 206 14.08 -19.85 -22.49
C GLY A 206 14.62 -19.26 -21.19
N TYR A 207 14.23 -18.05 -20.93
CA TYR A 207 14.53 -17.30 -19.71
C TYR A 207 13.25 -16.74 -19.13
N ILE A 208 13.01 -17.00 -17.85
CA ILE A 208 11.91 -16.42 -17.10
C ILE A 208 12.50 -15.73 -15.87
N ARG A 209 12.17 -14.45 -15.67
CA ARG A 209 12.50 -13.70 -14.47
C ARG A 209 11.25 -13.47 -13.64
N ILE A 210 11.35 -13.76 -12.33
CA ILE A 210 10.29 -13.47 -11.35
C ILE A 210 10.82 -12.37 -10.42
N GLU A 211 10.19 -11.19 -10.45
CA GLU A 211 10.61 -10.02 -9.67
C GLU A 211 10.13 -10.09 -8.22
N SER A 212 8.91 -10.61 -8.00
CA SER A 212 8.27 -10.80 -6.69
C SER A 212 7.25 -11.92 -6.78
N PHE A 213 6.89 -12.50 -5.64
CA PHE A 213 5.82 -13.51 -5.58
C PHE A 213 4.51 -12.86 -5.14
N GLU A 214 3.75 -12.38 -6.10
CA GLU A 214 2.45 -11.76 -5.95
C GLU A 214 1.33 -12.77 -6.21
N LYS A 215 0.09 -12.39 -5.95
CA LYS A 215 -1.07 -13.28 -6.05
C LYS A 215 -1.21 -13.97 -7.41
N ASP A 216 -0.87 -13.27 -8.50
CA ASP A 216 -1.02 -13.78 -9.87
C ASP A 216 0.29 -14.30 -10.49
N THR A 217 1.38 -14.33 -9.73
CA THR A 217 2.71 -14.72 -10.25
C THR A 217 2.71 -16.14 -10.82
N ALA A 218 2.03 -17.08 -10.18
CA ALA A 218 1.96 -18.45 -10.66
C ALA A 218 1.30 -18.55 -12.04
N ASN A 219 0.16 -17.88 -12.23
CA ASN A 219 -0.53 -17.85 -13.53
C ASN A 219 0.32 -17.16 -14.61
N GLN A 220 1.01 -16.07 -14.27
CA GLN A 220 1.92 -15.37 -15.18
C GLN A 220 3.09 -16.26 -15.58
N PHE A 221 3.63 -17.05 -14.63
CA PHE A 221 4.70 -18.00 -14.88
C PHE A 221 4.23 -19.13 -15.80
N GLU A 222 3.07 -19.74 -15.53
CA GLU A 222 2.50 -20.79 -16.38
C GLU A 222 2.28 -20.30 -17.82
N LYS A 223 1.72 -19.09 -17.97
CA LYS A 223 1.52 -18.48 -19.29
C LYS A 223 2.85 -18.26 -20.00
N ALA A 224 3.83 -17.66 -19.34
CA ALA A 224 5.16 -17.42 -19.90
C ALA A 224 5.86 -18.72 -20.31
N LEU A 225 5.77 -19.76 -19.49
CA LEU A 225 6.31 -21.07 -19.79
C LEU A 225 5.66 -21.68 -21.02
N ALA A 226 4.34 -21.67 -21.12
CA ALA A 226 3.60 -22.20 -22.26
C ALA A 226 3.93 -21.46 -23.57
N GLU A 227 4.14 -20.13 -23.52
CA GLU A 227 4.57 -19.34 -24.68
C GLU A 227 5.97 -19.78 -25.15
N LEU A 228 6.94 -19.90 -24.23
CA LEU A 228 8.29 -20.36 -24.57
C LEU A 228 8.33 -21.83 -25.07
N GLU A 229 7.48 -22.71 -24.53
CA GLU A 229 7.31 -24.08 -25.04
C GLU A 229 6.80 -24.09 -26.47
N GLY A 230 5.84 -23.18 -26.78
CA GLY A 230 5.35 -22.98 -28.15
C GLY A 230 6.42 -22.49 -29.13
N GLU A 231 7.44 -21.79 -28.63
CA GLU A 231 8.61 -21.30 -29.41
C GLU A 231 9.74 -22.32 -29.52
N GLY A 232 9.63 -23.50 -28.89
CA GLY A 232 10.61 -24.57 -28.99
C GLY A 232 11.54 -24.71 -27.78
N LEU A 233 11.14 -24.23 -26.62
CA LEU A 233 11.87 -24.38 -25.36
C LEU A 233 12.23 -25.84 -25.08
N THR A 234 13.50 -26.12 -24.81
CA THR A 234 13.98 -27.41 -24.28
C THR A 234 14.76 -27.29 -22.97
N SER A 235 15.19 -26.09 -22.63
CA SER A 235 15.90 -25.78 -21.38
C SER A 235 15.46 -24.42 -20.86
N LEU A 236 15.26 -24.29 -19.54
CA LEU A 236 14.78 -23.07 -18.89
C LEU A 236 15.80 -22.51 -17.91
N VAL A 237 16.00 -21.21 -17.93
CA VAL A 237 16.68 -20.43 -16.89
C VAL A 237 15.65 -19.64 -16.13
N VAL A 238 15.52 -19.88 -14.82
CA VAL A 238 14.68 -19.08 -13.92
C VAL A 238 15.58 -18.14 -13.13
N ASP A 239 15.31 -16.83 -13.25
CA ASP A 239 16.07 -15.78 -12.58
C ASP A 239 15.27 -15.20 -11.42
N LEU A 240 15.78 -15.41 -10.21
CA LEU A 240 15.24 -14.87 -8.95
C LEU A 240 16.17 -13.81 -8.34
N ARG A 241 17.14 -13.31 -9.07
CA ARG A 241 18.04 -12.26 -8.57
C ARG A 241 17.26 -10.98 -8.30
N TYR A 242 17.48 -10.43 -7.09
CA TYR A 242 16.76 -9.27 -6.57
C TYR A 242 15.27 -9.51 -6.27
N ASN A 243 14.79 -10.76 -6.32
CA ASN A 243 13.48 -11.11 -5.82
C ASN A 243 13.49 -11.02 -4.27
N GLY A 244 12.70 -10.14 -3.72
CA GLY A 244 12.59 -9.89 -2.27
C GLY A 244 11.72 -10.92 -1.53
N GLY A 245 11.10 -11.88 -2.25
CA GLY A 245 10.11 -12.80 -1.71
C GLY A 245 8.69 -12.40 -2.12
N GLY A 246 7.71 -12.64 -1.24
CA GLY A 246 6.31 -12.34 -1.45
C GLY A 246 5.39 -13.37 -0.81
N LEU A 247 4.26 -13.67 -1.45
CA LEU A 247 3.25 -14.60 -0.94
C LEU A 247 3.74 -16.05 -1.06
N VAL A 248 3.77 -16.76 0.07
CA VAL A 248 4.19 -18.17 0.12
C VAL A 248 3.29 -19.06 -0.75
N ASP A 249 1.99 -18.77 -0.77
CA ASP A 249 1.02 -19.53 -1.57
C ASP A 249 1.33 -19.43 -3.08
N SER A 250 1.85 -18.29 -3.55
CA SER A 250 2.27 -18.10 -4.95
C SER A 250 3.57 -18.83 -5.31
N VAL A 251 4.39 -19.13 -4.31
CA VAL A 251 5.64 -19.90 -4.53
C VAL A 251 5.37 -21.40 -4.64
N VAL A 252 4.31 -21.89 -3.98
CA VAL A 252 3.99 -23.30 -3.84
C VAL A 252 3.10 -23.84 -4.97
N GLN A 253 2.42 -22.93 -5.67
CA GLN A 253 1.63 -23.28 -6.85
C GLN A 253 2.51 -23.66 -8.02
#